data_fd3208a6b7bbee2b8cae318bade6a39d
#
_entry.id   fd3208a6b7bbee2b8cae318bade6a39d
#
_cell.length_a   1.000
_cell.length_b   1.000
_cell.length_c   1.000
_cell.angle_alpha   90.00
_cell.angle_beta   90.00
_cell.angle_gamma   90.00
#
_symmetry.space_group_name_H-M   'P 1'
#
loop_
_entity.id
_entity.type
_entity.pdbx_description
1 polymer ?
#
loop_
_entity_poly.entity_id
_entity_poly.type
_entity_poly.pdbx_seq_one_letter_code
_entity_poly.pdbx_strand_id
1 'polypeptide(L)'
;MTDQRLDTRQVRRAFARAASTYERHDALQREVESRLIGSLDYYEGQPQRVLDIGCGTGRGTALLKKRWRDAEVIALDVSLPMLREARRHRGWWRPYQRVCADGRSLPFPDRSMDLVYSNLCMQWCGTPRTLLAECARVLKPNGFMVASTLGPDTLSELRAAWAAADATQAHVGRFFDLHDVGDAALAAGLKDPVLDADHITLEYTDVRGLLADLKGLGATNADRERPRTLTGKVRFKTMLDAYETRRRSGRIPATWEVITLHAWGAPEDFLPRYGGRETPFEVIKWADRPPRT
;
A
#
# COMPACT_ATOMS: atom_id res chain seq x y z
N MET A 1 -9.65 -1.34 -17.57
CA MET A 1 -8.37 -1.56 -18.26
C MET A 1 -7.42 -2.17 -17.24
N THR A 2 -6.92 -3.39 -17.47
CA THR A 2 -5.92 -4.00 -16.59
C THR A 2 -4.61 -3.24 -16.76
N ASP A 3 -4.10 -2.64 -15.68
CA ASP A 3 -2.79 -2.00 -15.71
C ASP A 3 -1.70 -3.07 -15.89
N GLN A 4 -1.29 -3.26 -17.13
CA GLN A 4 -0.22 -4.22 -17.47
C GLN A 4 1.20 -3.67 -17.18
N ARG A 5 1.30 -2.48 -16.54
CA ARG A 5 2.60 -1.82 -16.35
C ARG A 5 3.48 -2.49 -15.31
N LEU A 6 2.91 -3.14 -14.29
CA LEU A 6 3.68 -3.79 -13.23
C LEU A 6 4.03 -5.24 -13.60
N ASP A 7 5.33 -5.58 -13.50
CA ASP A 7 5.83 -6.95 -13.64
C ASP A 7 5.72 -7.69 -12.29
N THR A 8 4.58 -8.33 -12.06
CA THR A 8 4.28 -9.02 -10.80
C THR A 8 5.21 -10.19 -10.50
N ARG A 9 5.79 -10.81 -11.54
CA ARG A 9 6.83 -11.85 -11.36
C ARG A 9 8.11 -11.25 -10.81
N GLN A 10 8.49 -10.06 -11.29
CA GLN A 10 9.64 -9.31 -10.78
C GLN A 10 9.42 -8.87 -9.33
N VAL A 11 8.24 -8.34 -9.01
CA VAL A 11 7.85 -7.98 -7.63
C VAL A 11 8.05 -9.17 -6.70
N ARG A 12 7.41 -10.31 -7.00
CA ARG A 12 7.53 -11.52 -6.18
C ARG A 12 8.98 -12.00 -6.02
N ARG A 13 9.78 -11.95 -7.10
CA ARG A 13 11.20 -12.33 -7.04
C ARG A 13 12.04 -11.37 -6.19
N ALA A 14 11.76 -10.05 -6.27
CA ALA A 14 12.48 -9.04 -5.51
C ALA A 14 12.23 -9.22 -4.01
N PHE A 15 10.98 -9.32 -3.59
CA PHE A 15 10.63 -9.58 -2.19
C PHE A 15 11.12 -10.95 -1.69
N ALA A 16 11.07 -11.98 -2.53
CA ALA A 16 11.61 -13.28 -2.16
C ALA A 16 13.12 -13.23 -1.84
N ARG A 17 13.89 -12.46 -2.62
CA ARG A 17 15.33 -12.26 -2.35
C ARG A 17 15.60 -11.40 -1.13
N ALA A 18 14.75 -10.42 -0.88
CA ALA A 18 14.90 -9.48 0.22
C ALA A 18 14.43 -10.03 1.58
N ALA A 19 13.71 -11.14 1.61
CA ALA A 19 13.03 -11.63 2.81
C ALA A 19 13.93 -11.70 4.06
N SER A 20 15.18 -12.16 3.90
CA SER A 20 16.13 -12.29 5.02
C SER A 20 16.79 -10.96 5.45
N THR A 21 16.72 -9.93 4.62
CA THR A 21 17.32 -8.60 4.88
C THR A 21 16.29 -7.53 5.18
N TYR A 22 15.02 -7.79 4.89
CA TYR A 22 13.91 -6.84 4.91
C TYR A 22 13.86 -6.00 6.19
N GLU A 23 13.89 -6.63 7.35
CA GLU A 23 13.77 -5.94 8.65
C GLU A 23 14.96 -5.05 9.02
N ARG A 24 16.07 -5.12 8.28
CA ARG A 24 17.21 -4.20 8.46
C ARG A 24 17.01 -2.89 7.72
N HIS A 25 16.08 -2.84 6.79
CA HIS A 25 15.86 -1.74 5.87
C HIS A 25 14.43 -1.17 5.94
N ASP A 26 13.58 -1.65 6.86
CA ASP A 26 12.14 -1.41 6.91
C ASP A 26 11.74 -0.20 7.78
N ALA A 27 12.61 0.81 7.90
CA ALA A 27 12.36 1.98 8.75
C ALA A 27 11.04 2.69 8.40
N LEU A 28 10.80 2.94 7.12
CA LEU A 28 9.54 3.52 6.64
C LEU A 28 8.35 2.62 6.98
N GLN A 29 8.47 1.32 6.67
CA GLN A 29 7.38 0.36 6.88
C GLN A 29 6.98 0.28 8.36
N ARG A 30 7.94 0.38 9.27
CA ARG A 30 7.71 0.42 10.72
C ARG A 30 6.98 1.67 11.16
N GLU A 31 7.40 2.82 10.65
CA GLU A 31 6.77 4.09 10.96
C GLU A 31 5.30 4.10 10.50
N VAL A 32 5.06 3.70 9.24
CA VAL A 32 3.71 3.62 8.69
C VAL A 32 2.87 2.57 9.43
N GLU A 33 3.45 1.40 9.74
CA GLU A 33 2.79 0.37 10.53
C GLU A 33 2.36 0.89 11.92
N SER A 34 3.25 1.63 12.59
CA SER A 34 2.95 2.20 13.91
C SER A 34 1.75 3.15 13.85
N ARG A 35 1.70 4.01 12.84
CA ARG A 35 0.57 4.93 12.62
C ARG A 35 -0.71 4.17 12.27
N LEU A 36 -0.61 3.18 11.39
CA LEU A 36 -1.76 2.39 10.94
C LEU A 36 -2.35 1.53 12.09
N ILE A 37 -1.50 0.92 12.91
CA ILE A 37 -1.94 0.21 14.12
C ILE A 37 -2.53 1.17 15.15
N GLY A 38 -1.94 2.38 15.31
CA GLY A 38 -2.46 3.42 16.18
C GLY A 38 -3.84 3.92 15.76
N SER A 39 -4.12 4.00 14.46
CA SER A 39 -5.46 4.40 13.98
C SER A 39 -6.55 3.40 14.36
N LEU A 40 -6.19 2.15 14.63
CA LEU A 40 -7.12 1.14 15.13
C LEU A 40 -7.58 1.39 16.59
N ASP A 41 -7.01 2.36 17.30
CA ASP A 41 -7.48 2.75 18.64
C ASP A 41 -8.87 3.41 18.58
N TYR A 42 -9.24 3.95 17.43
CA TYR A 42 -10.57 4.50 17.16
C TYR A 42 -11.58 3.45 16.68
N TYR A 43 -11.15 2.21 16.46
CA TYR A 43 -12.02 1.12 16.06
C TYR A 43 -12.53 0.36 17.30
N GLU A 44 -13.80 0.54 17.64
CA GLU A 44 -14.43 -0.07 18.81
C GLU A 44 -14.84 -1.54 18.61
N GLY A 45 -14.69 -2.08 17.39
CA GLY A 45 -15.10 -3.45 17.07
C GLY A 45 -14.22 -4.51 17.70
N GLN A 46 -14.80 -5.70 17.90
CA GLN A 46 -14.10 -6.89 18.35
C GLN A 46 -14.09 -7.94 17.22
N PRO A 47 -13.14 -7.82 16.27
CA PRO A 47 -13.10 -8.69 15.10
C PRO A 47 -12.80 -10.12 15.52
N GLN A 48 -13.52 -11.08 14.92
CA GLN A 48 -13.27 -12.52 15.09
C GLN A 48 -12.29 -13.03 14.04
N ARG A 49 -12.29 -12.44 12.84
CA ARG A 49 -11.39 -12.79 11.75
C ARG A 49 -10.73 -11.54 11.16
N VAL A 50 -9.41 -11.53 11.20
CA VAL A 50 -8.56 -10.43 10.76
C VAL A 50 -7.64 -10.92 9.64
N LEU A 51 -7.63 -10.21 8.51
CA LEU A 51 -6.76 -10.51 7.37
C LEU A 51 -5.71 -9.39 7.22
N ASP A 52 -4.43 -9.78 7.23
CA ASP A 52 -3.30 -8.90 6.91
C ASP A 52 -2.80 -9.23 5.50
N ILE A 53 -3.04 -8.32 4.55
CA ILE A 53 -2.69 -8.49 3.13
C ILE A 53 -1.32 -7.84 2.85
N GLY A 54 -0.39 -8.64 2.34
CA GLY A 54 0.99 -8.22 2.13
C GLY A 54 1.76 -8.15 3.45
N CYS A 55 1.56 -9.15 4.30
CA CYS A 55 2.10 -9.19 5.66
C CYS A 55 3.63 -9.14 5.74
N GLY A 56 4.35 -9.36 4.64
CA GLY A 56 5.81 -9.40 4.60
C GLY A 56 6.37 -10.40 5.63
N THR A 57 7.23 -9.89 6.52
CA THR A 57 7.83 -10.69 7.61
C THR A 57 6.91 -10.91 8.81
N GLY A 58 5.65 -10.42 8.76
CA GLY A 58 4.60 -10.75 9.73
C GLY A 58 4.62 -9.96 11.03
N ARG A 59 5.38 -8.86 11.10
CA ARG A 59 5.43 -8.01 12.30
C ARG A 59 4.08 -7.34 12.56
N GLY A 60 3.46 -6.72 11.55
CA GLY A 60 2.12 -6.13 11.63
C GLY A 60 1.08 -7.17 12.05
N THR A 61 1.13 -8.36 11.44
CA THR A 61 0.24 -9.48 11.83
C THR A 61 0.39 -9.85 13.30
N ALA A 62 1.62 -9.85 13.82
CA ALA A 62 1.86 -10.15 15.24
C ALA A 62 1.28 -9.07 16.17
N LEU A 63 1.34 -7.79 15.77
CA LEU A 63 0.73 -6.68 16.50
C LEU A 63 -0.81 -6.80 16.50
N LEU A 64 -1.41 -7.13 15.36
CA LEU A 64 -2.85 -7.40 15.26
C LEU A 64 -3.25 -8.58 16.15
N LYS A 65 -2.48 -9.67 16.15
CA LYS A 65 -2.74 -10.84 17.02
C LYS A 65 -2.56 -10.53 18.50
N LYS A 66 -1.63 -9.64 18.85
CA LYS A 66 -1.45 -9.18 20.24
C LYS A 66 -2.65 -8.33 20.69
N ARG A 67 -3.20 -7.50 19.80
CA ARG A 67 -4.36 -6.64 20.06
C ARG A 67 -5.63 -7.47 20.23
N TRP A 68 -5.89 -8.41 19.33
CA TRP A 68 -7.07 -9.30 19.34
C TRP A 68 -6.66 -10.76 19.53
N ARG A 69 -6.38 -11.11 20.76
CA ARG A 69 -5.82 -12.44 21.12
C ARG A 69 -6.70 -13.60 20.74
N ASP A 70 -8.01 -13.41 20.77
CA ASP A 70 -9.01 -14.47 20.50
C ASP A 70 -9.41 -14.52 19.01
N ALA A 71 -9.12 -13.46 18.25
CA ALA A 71 -9.38 -13.44 16.82
C ALA A 71 -8.54 -14.48 16.04
N GLU A 72 -9.12 -15.03 15.00
CA GLU A 72 -8.37 -15.70 13.93
C GLU A 72 -7.67 -14.66 13.09
N VAL A 73 -6.36 -14.53 13.21
CA VAL A 73 -5.55 -13.60 12.42
C VAL A 73 -4.81 -14.36 11.33
N ILE A 74 -4.93 -13.88 10.11
CA ILE A 74 -4.40 -14.50 8.89
C ILE A 74 -3.40 -13.57 8.23
N ALA A 75 -2.15 -14.01 8.14
CA ALA A 75 -1.07 -13.35 7.40
C ALA A 75 -1.08 -13.84 5.95
N LEU A 76 -1.31 -12.96 4.99
CA LEU A 76 -1.29 -13.30 3.58
C LEU A 76 -0.16 -12.55 2.87
N ASP A 77 0.64 -13.28 2.10
CA ASP A 77 1.67 -12.70 1.22
C ASP A 77 1.85 -13.58 -0.03
N VAL A 78 2.20 -12.97 -1.15
CA VAL A 78 2.48 -13.67 -2.40
C VAL A 78 3.86 -14.34 -2.40
N SER A 79 4.73 -13.93 -1.49
CA SER A 79 6.11 -14.40 -1.35
C SER A 79 6.23 -15.44 -0.24
N LEU A 80 6.38 -16.71 -0.62
CA LEU A 80 6.61 -17.78 0.35
C LEU A 80 7.85 -17.55 1.24
N PRO A 81 9.00 -17.02 0.77
CA PRO A 81 10.10 -16.63 1.63
C PRO A 81 9.73 -15.60 2.71
N MET A 82 8.90 -14.58 2.40
CA MET A 82 8.38 -13.65 3.40
C MET A 82 7.59 -14.37 4.49
N LEU A 83 6.68 -15.26 4.10
CA LEU A 83 5.89 -16.06 5.06
C LEU A 83 6.74 -17.03 5.89
N ARG A 84 7.91 -17.45 5.39
CA ARG A 84 8.85 -18.24 6.19
C ARG A 84 9.50 -17.38 7.27
N GLU A 85 9.91 -16.15 6.95
CA GLU A 85 10.40 -15.19 7.94
C GLU A 85 9.30 -14.82 8.95
N ALA A 86 8.06 -14.64 8.49
CA ALA A 86 6.91 -14.35 9.36
C ALA A 86 6.70 -15.40 10.47
N ARG A 87 7.25 -16.61 10.30
CA ARG A 87 7.23 -17.61 11.36
C ARG A 87 7.90 -17.13 12.66
N ARG A 88 8.89 -16.23 12.57
CA ARG A 88 9.63 -15.71 13.73
C ARG A 88 8.75 -14.88 14.65
N HIS A 89 7.76 -14.18 14.09
CA HIS A 89 6.83 -13.32 14.84
C HIS A 89 5.54 -14.02 15.25
N ARG A 90 5.31 -15.27 14.79
CA ARG A 90 4.04 -15.99 14.93
C ARG A 90 3.60 -16.22 16.38
N GLY A 91 4.50 -16.18 17.34
CA GLY A 91 4.21 -16.61 18.70
C GLY A 91 4.00 -18.11 18.80
N TRP A 92 4.10 -18.64 20.02
CA TRP A 92 3.99 -20.09 20.25
C TRP A 92 2.59 -20.51 20.73
N TRP A 93 2.00 -19.72 21.60
CA TRP A 93 0.78 -20.12 22.32
C TRP A 93 -0.52 -19.91 21.51
N ARG A 94 -0.62 -18.81 20.78
CA ARG A 94 -1.79 -18.46 19.94
C ARG A 94 -1.30 -17.94 18.60
N PRO A 95 -0.85 -18.82 17.72
CA PRO A 95 -0.24 -18.41 16.48
C PRO A 95 -1.26 -17.85 15.49
N TYR A 96 -0.88 -16.87 14.69
CA TYR A 96 -1.64 -16.51 13.51
C TYR A 96 -1.41 -17.50 12.37
N GLN A 97 -2.37 -17.59 11.45
CA GLN A 97 -2.25 -18.42 10.25
C GLN A 97 -1.43 -17.72 9.17
N ARG A 98 -0.87 -18.48 8.21
CA ARG A 98 -0.10 -17.95 7.09
C ARG A 98 -0.60 -18.56 5.79
N VAL A 99 -0.97 -17.71 4.83
CA VAL A 99 -1.52 -18.09 3.53
C VAL A 99 -0.67 -17.49 2.42
N CYS A 100 -0.13 -18.33 1.53
CA CYS A 100 0.60 -17.87 0.36
C CYS A 100 -0.39 -17.69 -0.80
N ALA A 101 -0.78 -16.44 -1.05
CA ALA A 101 -1.75 -16.11 -2.10
C ALA A 101 -1.54 -14.68 -2.61
N ASP A 102 -2.17 -14.39 -3.75
CA ASP A 102 -2.18 -13.07 -4.36
C ASP A 102 -3.34 -12.24 -3.79
N GLY A 103 -3.04 -11.03 -3.29
CA GLY A 103 -4.07 -10.11 -2.78
C GLY A 103 -5.12 -9.69 -3.82
N ARG A 104 -4.81 -9.87 -5.11
CA ARG A 104 -5.72 -9.60 -6.22
C ARG A 104 -6.72 -10.73 -6.50
N SER A 105 -6.61 -11.85 -5.80
CA SER A 105 -7.50 -13.00 -5.87
C SER A 105 -7.42 -13.75 -4.55
N LEU A 106 -8.17 -13.28 -3.57
CA LEU A 106 -8.12 -13.79 -2.20
C LEU A 106 -8.81 -15.15 -2.10
N PRO A 107 -8.14 -16.16 -1.51
CA PRO A 107 -8.70 -17.52 -1.36
C PRO A 107 -9.66 -17.62 -0.17
N PHE A 108 -10.52 -16.62 0.00
CA PHE A 108 -11.50 -16.57 1.09
C PHE A 108 -12.90 -16.36 0.54
N PRO A 109 -13.92 -16.90 1.21
CA PRO A 109 -15.32 -16.64 0.86
C PRO A 109 -15.68 -15.16 0.96
N ASP A 110 -16.73 -14.76 0.26
CA ASP A 110 -17.33 -13.46 0.41
C ASP A 110 -17.77 -13.23 1.86
N ARG A 111 -17.68 -12.00 2.33
CA ARG A 111 -18.17 -11.57 3.65
C ARG A 111 -17.68 -12.47 4.80
N SER A 112 -16.41 -12.81 4.78
CA SER A 112 -15.80 -13.73 5.75
C SER A 112 -14.85 -13.05 6.74
N MET A 113 -14.47 -11.78 6.52
CA MET A 113 -13.52 -11.05 7.35
C MET A 113 -14.20 -9.90 8.08
N ASP A 114 -13.89 -9.75 9.37
CA ASP A 114 -14.37 -8.63 10.18
C ASP A 114 -13.45 -7.41 10.02
N LEU A 115 -12.16 -7.65 9.79
CA LEU A 115 -11.16 -6.61 9.58
C LEU A 115 -10.17 -7.02 8.49
N VAL A 116 -9.89 -6.10 7.58
CA VAL A 116 -8.80 -6.18 6.59
C VAL A 116 -7.78 -5.09 6.88
N TYR A 117 -6.54 -5.50 7.05
CA TYR A 117 -5.39 -4.65 7.25
C TYR A 117 -4.40 -4.82 6.09
N SER A 118 -3.77 -3.73 5.63
CA SER A 118 -2.74 -3.81 4.59
C SER A 118 -1.76 -2.65 4.71
N ASN A 119 -0.50 -2.91 5.04
CA ASN A 119 0.54 -1.89 5.16
C ASN A 119 1.46 -1.88 3.94
N LEU A 120 1.44 -0.79 3.16
CA LEU A 120 2.33 -0.55 2.00
C LEU A 120 2.40 -1.73 1.01
N CYS A 121 1.24 -2.36 0.73
CA CYS A 121 1.12 -3.47 -0.20
C CYS A 121 0.46 -3.07 -1.53
N MET A 122 -0.51 -2.14 -1.50
CA MET A 122 -1.40 -1.82 -2.63
C MET A 122 -0.62 -1.43 -3.89
N GLN A 123 0.47 -0.67 -3.77
CA GLN A 123 1.32 -0.24 -4.89
C GLN A 123 1.96 -1.40 -5.67
N TRP A 124 1.97 -2.61 -5.10
CA TRP A 124 2.50 -3.82 -5.72
C TRP A 124 1.44 -4.70 -6.37
N CYS A 125 0.17 -4.33 -6.24
CA CYS A 125 -0.97 -5.11 -6.72
C CYS A 125 -1.49 -4.68 -8.11
N GLY A 126 -0.77 -3.84 -8.82
CA GLY A 126 -1.20 -3.28 -10.10
C GLY A 126 -2.10 -2.07 -9.89
N THR A 127 -3.40 -2.18 -10.16
CA THR A 127 -4.33 -1.07 -9.87
C THR A 127 -4.93 -1.19 -8.46
N PRO A 128 -5.19 -0.06 -7.77
CA PRO A 128 -5.89 -0.06 -6.49
C PRO A 128 -7.23 -0.79 -6.58
N ARG A 129 -7.96 -0.60 -7.70
CA ARG A 129 -9.27 -1.20 -7.95
C ARG A 129 -9.30 -2.72 -7.79
N THR A 130 -8.26 -3.42 -8.27
CA THR A 130 -8.24 -4.89 -8.21
C THR A 130 -8.12 -5.40 -6.77
N LEU A 131 -7.24 -4.81 -5.98
CA LEU A 131 -7.08 -5.16 -4.56
C LEU A 131 -8.31 -4.77 -3.75
N LEU A 132 -8.81 -3.55 -3.94
CA LEU A 132 -9.93 -3.02 -3.18
C LEU A 132 -11.24 -3.77 -3.46
N ALA A 133 -11.45 -4.25 -4.70
CA ALA A 133 -12.58 -5.11 -5.04
C ALA A 133 -12.54 -6.44 -4.25
N GLU A 134 -11.38 -7.07 -4.10
CA GLU A 134 -11.22 -8.27 -3.30
C GLU A 134 -11.39 -8.00 -1.80
N CYS A 135 -10.86 -6.86 -1.32
CA CYS A 135 -11.09 -6.44 0.07
C CYS A 135 -12.58 -6.23 0.35
N ALA A 136 -13.30 -5.53 -0.52
CA ALA A 136 -14.74 -5.30 -0.40
C ALA A 136 -15.52 -6.63 -0.43
N ARG A 137 -15.13 -7.57 -1.31
CA ARG A 137 -15.77 -8.88 -1.43
C ARG A 137 -15.66 -9.70 -0.15
N VAL A 138 -14.45 -9.74 0.46
CA VAL A 138 -14.22 -10.58 1.65
C VAL A 138 -14.67 -9.93 2.96
N LEU A 139 -14.83 -8.60 3.01
CA LEU A 139 -15.32 -7.89 4.18
C LEU A 139 -16.78 -8.22 4.45
N LYS A 140 -17.11 -8.47 5.71
CA LYS A 140 -18.49 -8.54 6.17
C LYS A 140 -19.17 -7.17 6.08
N PRO A 141 -20.50 -7.11 6.05
CA PRO A 141 -21.24 -5.88 6.29
C PRO A 141 -20.75 -5.20 7.57
N ASN A 142 -20.41 -3.91 7.48
CA ASN A 142 -19.80 -3.12 8.54
C ASN A 142 -18.45 -3.64 9.06
N GLY A 143 -17.82 -4.59 8.39
CA GLY A 143 -16.42 -4.95 8.61
C GLY A 143 -15.51 -3.76 8.28
N PHE A 144 -14.37 -3.66 8.94
CA PHE A 144 -13.48 -2.50 8.83
C PHE A 144 -12.26 -2.80 7.96
N MET A 145 -11.88 -1.83 7.15
CA MET A 145 -10.64 -1.87 6.38
C MET A 145 -9.75 -0.70 6.75
N VAL A 146 -8.47 -1.00 6.96
CA VAL A 146 -7.42 0.00 7.07
C VAL A 146 -6.24 -0.40 6.18
N ALA A 147 -5.81 0.51 5.33
CA ALA A 147 -4.71 0.24 4.40
C ALA A 147 -3.83 1.47 4.21
N SER A 148 -2.57 1.24 3.84
CA SER A 148 -1.67 2.29 3.37
C SER A 148 -1.07 1.93 2.01
N THR A 149 -0.75 2.98 1.26
CA THR A 149 -0.03 2.89 -0.02
C THR A 149 0.88 4.09 -0.18
N LEU A 150 1.69 4.09 -1.23
CA LEU A 150 2.55 5.21 -1.57
C LEU A 150 1.89 6.10 -2.63
N GLY A 151 2.04 7.41 -2.48
CA GLY A 151 1.57 8.43 -3.40
C GLY A 151 2.65 8.93 -4.37
N PRO A 152 2.25 9.80 -5.34
CA PRO A 152 3.09 10.23 -6.46
C PRO A 152 4.34 11.03 -6.06
N ASP A 153 4.34 11.71 -4.90
CA ASP A 153 5.51 12.48 -4.42
C ASP A 153 6.62 11.59 -3.85
N THR A 154 6.35 10.28 -3.70
CA THR A 154 7.32 9.31 -3.21
C THR A 154 8.58 9.31 -4.07
N LEU A 155 9.76 9.49 -3.40
CA LEU A 155 11.08 9.52 -4.02
C LEU A 155 11.19 10.58 -5.15
N SER A 156 10.51 11.71 -4.99
CA SER A 156 10.55 12.82 -5.96
C SER A 156 11.98 13.30 -6.21
N GLU A 157 12.84 13.30 -5.20
CA GLU A 157 14.25 13.68 -5.30
C GLU A 157 15.04 12.70 -6.19
N LEU A 158 14.80 11.37 -5.99
CA LEU A 158 15.46 10.33 -6.78
C LEU A 158 14.97 10.37 -8.24
N ARG A 159 13.66 10.62 -8.43
CA ARG A 159 13.06 10.75 -9.76
C ARG A 159 13.65 11.95 -10.52
N ALA A 160 13.77 13.10 -9.86
CA ALA A 160 14.37 14.30 -10.46
C ALA A 160 15.86 14.10 -10.77
N ALA A 161 16.62 13.42 -9.89
CA ALA A 161 18.02 13.13 -10.13
C ALA A 161 18.22 12.17 -11.32
N TRP A 162 17.34 11.16 -11.46
CA TRP A 162 17.35 10.29 -12.65
C TRP A 162 16.94 11.03 -13.91
N ALA A 163 15.95 11.92 -13.87
CA ALA A 163 15.55 12.73 -15.02
C ALA A 163 16.69 13.59 -15.56
N ALA A 164 17.59 14.08 -14.69
CA ALA A 164 18.79 14.81 -15.09
C ALA A 164 19.83 13.91 -15.81
N ALA A 165 19.85 12.61 -15.52
CA ALA A 165 20.79 11.66 -16.11
C ALA A 165 20.21 10.91 -17.31
N ASP A 166 18.90 10.66 -17.31
CA ASP A 166 18.18 9.92 -18.34
C ASP A 166 16.67 10.24 -18.26
N ALA A 167 16.24 11.22 -19.06
CA ALA A 167 14.84 11.65 -19.10
C ALA A 167 13.93 10.67 -19.88
N THR A 168 14.48 9.66 -20.53
CA THR A 168 13.74 8.80 -21.45
C THR A 168 13.18 7.54 -20.80
N GLN A 169 13.66 7.18 -19.61
CA GLN A 169 13.31 5.91 -18.96
C GLN A 169 12.82 6.11 -17.52
N ALA A 170 11.86 5.29 -17.11
CA ALA A 170 11.34 5.31 -15.75
C ALA A 170 12.26 4.54 -14.80
N HIS A 171 13.07 5.25 -14.02
CA HIS A 171 13.96 4.66 -13.00
C HIS A 171 13.30 4.49 -11.64
N VAL A 172 12.24 5.26 -11.35
CA VAL A 172 11.42 5.17 -10.13
C VAL A 172 10.02 4.76 -10.52
N GLY A 173 9.40 3.87 -9.76
CA GLY A 173 8.02 3.43 -9.98
C GLY A 173 7.03 4.60 -9.96
N ARG A 174 5.90 4.39 -10.61
CA ARG A 174 4.76 5.33 -10.57
C ARG A 174 3.80 4.89 -9.48
N PHE A 175 3.23 5.85 -8.77
CA PHE A 175 2.26 5.60 -7.72
C PHE A 175 0.94 6.27 -8.08
N PHE A 176 -0.15 5.76 -7.51
CA PHE A 176 -1.48 6.32 -7.64
C PHE A 176 -1.65 7.47 -6.65
N ASP A 177 -2.40 8.48 -7.05
CA ASP A 177 -2.72 9.57 -6.15
C ASP A 177 -3.89 9.24 -5.21
N LEU A 178 -4.17 10.15 -4.30
CA LEU A 178 -5.25 10.01 -3.31
C LEU A 178 -6.62 9.86 -3.98
N HIS A 179 -6.86 10.58 -5.09
CA HIS A 179 -8.13 10.51 -5.83
C HIS A 179 -8.29 9.16 -6.52
N ASP A 180 -7.23 8.64 -7.16
CA ASP A 180 -7.24 7.30 -7.77
C ASP A 180 -7.62 6.21 -6.76
N VAL A 181 -7.06 6.30 -5.53
CA VAL A 181 -7.34 5.34 -4.45
C VAL A 181 -8.77 5.50 -3.94
N GLY A 182 -9.24 6.74 -3.76
CA GLY A 182 -10.61 7.03 -3.33
C GLY A 182 -11.66 6.56 -4.32
N ASP A 183 -11.48 6.88 -5.60
CA ASP A 183 -12.38 6.44 -6.68
C ASP A 183 -12.39 4.92 -6.80
N ALA A 184 -11.23 4.27 -6.62
CA ALA A 184 -11.16 2.81 -6.63
C ALA A 184 -11.89 2.18 -5.43
N ALA A 185 -11.84 2.81 -4.25
CA ALA A 185 -12.56 2.35 -3.06
C ALA A 185 -14.08 2.45 -3.25
N LEU A 186 -14.56 3.59 -3.76
CA LEU A 186 -15.97 3.79 -4.09
C LEU A 186 -16.45 2.82 -5.18
N ALA A 187 -15.65 2.66 -6.25
CA ALA A 187 -15.97 1.74 -7.34
C ALA A 187 -15.96 0.26 -6.91
N ALA A 188 -15.21 -0.09 -5.86
CA ALA A 188 -15.22 -1.42 -5.25
C ALA A 188 -16.45 -1.65 -4.36
N GLY A 189 -17.25 -0.62 -4.08
CA GLY A 189 -18.41 -0.70 -3.21
C GLY A 189 -18.08 -0.63 -1.71
N LEU A 190 -16.90 -0.12 -1.34
CA LEU A 190 -16.59 0.17 0.05
C LEU A 190 -17.41 1.38 0.53
N LYS A 191 -17.88 1.29 1.77
CA LYS A 191 -18.69 2.32 2.39
C LYS A 191 -17.80 3.34 3.11
N ASP A 192 -18.16 4.62 3.00
CA ASP A 192 -17.58 5.76 3.72
C ASP A 192 -16.03 5.79 3.69
N PRO A 193 -15.38 5.73 2.51
CA PRO A 193 -13.93 5.77 2.44
C PRO A 193 -13.41 7.12 2.93
N VAL A 194 -12.50 7.08 3.90
CA VAL A 194 -11.76 8.24 4.43
C VAL A 194 -10.30 8.07 4.08
N LEU A 195 -9.74 9.06 3.42
CA LEU A 195 -8.35 9.06 2.99
C LEU A 195 -7.59 10.24 3.60
N ASP A 196 -6.35 9.98 3.90
CA ASP A 196 -5.37 10.96 4.36
C ASP A 196 -4.06 10.76 3.61
N ALA A 197 -3.33 11.84 3.35
CA ALA A 197 -2.00 11.79 2.75
C ALA A 197 -1.01 12.59 3.61
N ASP A 198 0.09 11.94 3.98
CA ASP A 198 1.17 12.54 4.78
C ASP A 198 2.53 12.29 4.13
N HIS A 199 3.49 13.16 4.43
CA HIS A 199 4.84 13.07 3.92
C HIS A 199 5.81 12.68 5.04
N ILE A 200 6.52 11.58 4.84
CA ILE A 200 7.60 11.12 5.72
C ILE A 200 8.92 11.33 4.99
N THR A 201 9.84 12.08 5.60
CA THR A 201 11.19 12.26 5.06
C THR A 201 12.19 11.45 5.85
N LEU A 202 12.88 10.52 5.19
CA LEU A 202 14.02 9.82 5.73
C LEU A 202 15.31 10.51 5.27
N GLU A 203 16.28 10.63 6.16
CA GLU A 203 17.56 11.27 5.86
C GLU A 203 18.68 10.24 5.76
N TYR A 204 19.48 10.35 4.70
CA TYR A 204 20.59 9.44 4.43
C TYR A 204 21.92 10.20 4.42
N THR A 205 23.00 9.51 4.72
CA THR A 205 24.37 10.04 4.60
C THR A 205 24.75 10.26 3.13
N ASP A 206 24.30 9.37 2.25
CA ASP A 206 24.54 9.44 0.82
C ASP A 206 23.47 8.67 0.02
N VAL A 207 23.45 8.89 -1.29
CA VAL A 207 22.49 8.26 -2.21
C VAL A 207 22.65 6.74 -2.27
N ARG A 208 23.86 6.22 -2.06
CA ARG A 208 24.12 4.77 -2.10
C ARG A 208 23.45 4.07 -0.93
N GLY A 209 23.37 4.72 0.24
CA GLY A 209 22.64 4.24 1.41
C GLY A 209 21.15 4.10 1.09
N LEU A 210 20.52 5.11 0.49
CA LEU A 210 19.13 5.05 0.03
C LEU A 210 18.92 3.89 -0.96
N LEU A 211 19.78 3.78 -1.97
CA LEU A 211 19.66 2.70 -2.97
C LEU A 211 19.88 1.31 -2.36
N ALA A 212 20.74 1.19 -1.33
CA ALA A 212 20.95 -0.06 -0.61
C ALA A 212 19.70 -0.45 0.19
N ASP A 213 19.04 0.50 0.85
CA ASP A 213 17.78 0.28 1.57
C ASP A 213 16.68 -0.18 0.62
N LEU A 214 16.46 0.53 -0.47
CA LEU A 214 15.47 0.14 -1.50
C LEU A 214 15.71 -1.28 -2.01
N LYS A 215 16.97 -1.63 -2.24
CA LYS A 215 17.36 -2.98 -2.68
C LYS A 215 17.16 -4.02 -1.57
N GLY A 216 17.52 -3.67 -0.33
CA GLY A 216 17.40 -4.53 0.85
C GLY A 216 15.95 -4.86 1.20
N LEU A 217 15.04 -3.93 0.94
CA LEU A 217 13.58 -4.12 1.03
C LEU A 217 12.98 -4.94 -0.11
N GLY A 218 13.69 -5.08 -1.23
CA GLY A 218 13.10 -5.59 -2.46
C GLY A 218 12.20 -4.58 -3.20
N ALA A 219 12.17 -3.32 -2.74
CA ALA A 219 11.41 -2.23 -3.36
C ALA A 219 12.12 -1.70 -4.61
N THR A 220 12.45 -2.60 -5.52
CA THR A 220 13.09 -2.27 -6.79
C THR A 220 12.05 -1.95 -7.85
N ASN A 221 12.42 -1.09 -8.81
CA ASN A 221 11.54 -0.74 -9.92
C ASN A 221 11.07 -1.99 -10.68
N ALA A 222 9.79 -2.27 -10.63
CA ALA A 222 9.14 -3.38 -11.31
C ALA A 222 8.24 -2.92 -12.48
N ASP A 223 8.36 -1.66 -12.91
CA ASP A 223 7.67 -1.16 -14.10
C ASP A 223 8.16 -1.93 -15.34
N ARG A 224 7.26 -2.30 -16.24
CA ARG A 224 7.61 -2.98 -17.51
C ARG A 224 8.39 -2.08 -18.45
N GLU A 225 8.22 -0.76 -18.34
CA GLU A 225 8.96 0.27 -19.08
C GLU A 225 10.35 0.58 -18.46
N ARG A 226 10.72 -0.09 -17.34
CA ARG A 226 12.02 0.10 -16.72
C ARG A 226 13.18 -0.23 -17.67
N PRO A 227 14.34 0.41 -17.52
CA PRO A 227 15.55 0.03 -18.24
C PRO A 227 15.87 -1.47 -18.04
N ARG A 228 16.06 -2.20 -19.13
CA ARG A 228 16.49 -3.62 -19.10
C ARG A 228 17.99 -3.79 -19.32
N THR A 229 18.67 -2.70 -19.64
CA THR A 229 20.11 -2.64 -19.86
C THR A 229 20.83 -2.17 -18.59
N LEU A 230 22.12 -2.48 -18.50
CA LEU A 230 22.94 -1.96 -17.40
C LEU A 230 23.04 -0.44 -17.50
N THR A 231 22.85 0.23 -16.37
CA THR A 231 23.09 1.68 -16.26
C THR A 231 24.59 1.95 -16.40
N GLY A 232 24.98 2.68 -17.43
CA GLY A 232 26.39 3.04 -17.64
C GLY A 232 26.93 3.91 -16.50
N LYS A 233 28.24 3.81 -16.23
CA LYS A 233 28.91 4.53 -15.14
C LYS A 233 28.68 6.05 -15.20
N VAL A 234 28.64 6.62 -16.39
CA VAL A 234 28.44 8.07 -16.60
C VAL A 234 27.04 8.47 -16.13
N ARG A 235 25.98 7.80 -16.62
CA ARG A 235 24.60 8.10 -16.20
C ARG A 235 24.41 7.95 -14.69
N PHE A 236 24.96 6.90 -14.12
CA PHE A 236 24.87 6.66 -12.67
C PHE A 236 25.57 7.78 -11.91
N LYS A 237 26.76 8.22 -12.35
CA LYS A 237 27.47 9.36 -11.75
C LYS A 237 26.66 10.65 -11.86
N THR A 238 26.12 10.97 -13.03
CA THR A 238 25.27 12.16 -13.24
C THR A 238 24.09 12.17 -12.28
N MET A 239 23.41 11.02 -12.10
CA MET A 239 22.30 10.89 -11.13
C MET A 239 22.78 11.15 -9.69
N LEU A 240 23.93 10.58 -9.28
CA LEU A 240 24.49 10.82 -7.95
C LEU A 240 24.81 12.30 -7.74
N ASP A 241 25.49 12.93 -8.70
CA ASP A 241 25.86 14.34 -8.63
C ASP A 241 24.60 15.23 -8.55
N ALA A 242 23.56 14.93 -9.34
CA ALA A 242 22.29 15.64 -9.30
C ALA A 242 21.54 15.48 -7.98
N TYR A 243 21.59 14.30 -7.35
CA TYR A 243 20.96 14.09 -6.04
C TYR A 243 21.72 14.83 -4.93
N GLU A 244 23.05 14.86 -5.00
CA GLU A 244 23.92 15.56 -4.03
C GLU A 244 23.61 17.06 -3.91
N THR A 245 23.09 17.69 -4.95
CA THR A 245 22.65 19.12 -4.89
C THR A 245 21.54 19.35 -3.85
N ARG A 246 20.86 18.29 -3.42
CA ARG A 246 19.77 18.34 -2.42
C ARG A 246 20.27 18.16 -0.99
N ARG A 247 21.57 18.00 -0.79
CA ARG A 247 22.17 17.84 0.53
C ARG A 247 21.90 19.06 1.41
N ARG A 248 21.40 18.82 2.60
CA ARG A 248 21.16 19.83 3.64
C ARG A 248 21.71 19.32 4.96
N SER A 249 22.41 20.15 5.70
CA SER A 249 22.98 19.81 7.00
C SER A 249 23.75 18.45 7.04
N GLY A 250 24.50 18.16 5.94
CA GLY A 250 25.27 16.93 5.84
C GLY A 250 24.45 15.67 5.45
N ARG A 251 23.15 15.78 5.26
CA ARG A 251 22.24 14.68 4.92
C ARG A 251 21.52 14.93 3.59
N ILE A 252 21.11 13.88 2.93
CA ILE A 252 20.21 13.94 1.76
C ILE A 252 18.83 13.45 2.16
N PRO A 253 17.76 14.17 1.77
CA PRO A 253 16.39 13.74 2.04
C PRO A 253 15.93 12.69 1.03
N ALA A 254 15.05 11.80 1.48
CA ALA A 254 14.21 10.97 0.62
C ALA A 254 12.77 11.06 1.13
N THR A 255 11.90 11.65 0.33
CA THR A 255 10.50 11.90 0.67
C THR A 255 9.64 10.73 0.26
N TRP A 256 8.70 10.37 1.13
CA TRP A 256 7.70 9.34 0.94
C TRP A 256 6.34 9.93 1.21
N GLU A 257 5.50 9.97 0.21
CA GLU A 257 4.08 10.28 0.38
C GLU A 257 3.35 9.00 0.75
N VAL A 258 2.68 9.00 1.86
CA VAL A 258 1.91 7.86 2.38
C VAL A 258 0.44 8.21 2.36
N ILE A 259 -0.33 7.45 1.59
CA ILE A 259 -1.78 7.57 1.55
C ILE A 259 -2.36 6.47 2.45
N THR A 260 -3.18 6.88 3.41
CA THR A 260 -3.91 5.98 4.31
C THR A 260 -5.38 5.95 3.91
N LEU A 261 -5.96 4.76 3.90
CA LEU A 261 -7.38 4.53 3.60
C LEU A 261 -8.03 3.80 4.77
N HIS A 262 -9.14 4.36 5.25
CA HIS A 262 -10.09 3.71 6.15
C HIS A 262 -11.42 3.57 5.40
N ALA A 263 -12.06 2.40 5.49
CA ALA A 263 -13.34 2.16 4.83
C ALA A 263 -14.09 1.03 5.54
N TRP A 264 -15.36 0.85 5.21
CA TRP A 264 -16.20 -0.21 5.75
C TRP A 264 -16.76 -1.11 4.65
N GLY A 265 -16.99 -2.36 5.00
CA GLY A 265 -17.76 -3.28 4.18
C GLY A 265 -19.20 -2.80 4.07
N ALA A 266 -19.71 -2.72 2.85
CA ALA A 266 -21.06 -2.25 2.60
C ALA A 266 -22.12 -3.25 3.09
N PRO A 267 -23.23 -2.81 3.71
CA PRO A 267 -24.39 -3.65 3.97
C PRO A 267 -25.07 -4.08 2.65
N GLU A 268 -25.96 -5.06 2.73
CA GLU A 268 -26.59 -5.66 1.53
C GLU A 268 -27.44 -4.68 0.72
N ASP A 269 -28.04 -3.72 1.40
CA ASP A 269 -28.90 -2.66 0.85
C ASP A 269 -28.11 -1.39 0.49
N PHE A 270 -26.78 -1.41 0.61
CA PHE A 270 -25.96 -0.25 0.30
C PHE A 270 -25.90 0.00 -1.21
N LEU A 271 -26.43 1.13 -1.62
CA LEU A 271 -26.28 1.64 -2.98
C LEU A 271 -25.10 2.62 -2.98
N PRO A 272 -24.01 2.33 -3.71
CA PRO A 272 -22.90 3.27 -3.83
C PRO A 272 -23.39 4.60 -4.37
N ARG A 273 -23.09 5.70 -3.68
CA ARG A 273 -23.47 7.05 -4.14
C ARG A 273 -22.75 7.47 -5.42
N TYR A 274 -21.69 6.74 -5.79
CA TYR A 274 -20.86 6.98 -6.97
C TYR A 274 -20.53 5.67 -7.66
N GLY A 275 -20.91 5.53 -8.91
CA GLY A 275 -20.45 4.45 -9.78
C GLY A 275 -21.55 3.62 -10.43
N GLY A 276 -21.99 4.02 -11.62
CA GLY A 276 -22.51 3.12 -12.65
C GLY A 276 -24.00 2.87 -12.73
N ARG A 277 -24.84 3.43 -11.88
CA ARG A 277 -26.24 3.70 -12.19
C ARG A 277 -26.50 5.17 -11.92
N GLU A 278 -26.86 5.91 -12.96
CA GLU A 278 -27.41 7.24 -12.84
C GLU A 278 -28.61 7.16 -11.89
N THR A 279 -28.42 7.54 -10.62
CA THR A 279 -29.55 8.04 -9.86
C THR A 279 -30.00 9.27 -10.60
N PRO A 280 -31.27 9.36 -11.07
CA PRO A 280 -31.73 10.56 -11.71
C PRO A 280 -31.57 11.69 -10.69
N PHE A 281 -30.60 12.58 -10.94
CA PHE A 281 -30.52 13.83 -10.22
C PHE A 281 -31.80 14.58 -10.61
N GLU A 282 -32.75 14.73 -9.70
CA GLU A 282 -33.75 15.77 -9.85
C GLU A 282 -32.98 17.08 -9.81
N VAL A 283 -32.75 17.64 -10.99
CA VAL A 283 -32.23 18.99 -11.13
C VAL A 283 -33.35 19.91 -10.67
N ILE A 284 -33.40 20.26 -9.39
CA ILE A 284 -34.25 21.34 -8.89
C ILE A 284 -33.70 22.62 -9.52
N LYS A 285 -34.35 23.05 -10.61
CA LYS A 285 -34.03 24.34 -11.24
C LYS A 285 -34.25 25.44 -10.20
N TRP A 286 -33.36 26.39 -10.17
CA TRP A 286 -33.42 27.54 -9.21
C TRP A 286 -34.77 28.25 -9.25
N ALA A 287 -35.50 28.18 -10.37
CA ALA A 287 -36.85 28.74 -10.57
C ALA A 287 -37.94 28.06 -9.72
N ASP A 288 -37.70 26.85 -9.21
CA ASP A 288 -38.70 26.05 -8.49
C ASP A 288 -38.59 26.18 -6.96
N ARG A 289 -37.80 27.12 -6.45
CA ARG A 289 -37.75 27.39 -5.01
C ARG A 289 -38.93 28.25 -4.59
N PRO A 290 -39.71 27.83 -3.59
CA PRO A 290 -40.73 28.67 -3.01
C PRO A 290 -40.10 29.95 -2.43
N PRO A 291 -40.80 31.11 -2.52
CA PRO A 291 -40.29 32.35 -1.94
C PRO A 291 -40.06 32.15 -0.45
N ARG A 292 -38.96 32.69 0.05
CA ARG A 292 -38.68 32.72 1.49
C ARG A 292 -39.73 33.63 2.15
N THR A 293 -40.56 33.08 3.02
CA THR A 293 -41.40 33.79 3.94
C THR A 293 -40.58 34.36 5.08
#